data_8b13746aa675512d44188f72e3e60375
#
_entry.id   8b13746aa675512d44188f72e3e60375
#
_cell.length_a   1.000
_cell.length_b   1.000
_cell.length_c   1.000
_cell.angle_alpha   90.00
_cell.angle_beta   90.00
_cell.angle_gamma   90.00
#
_symmetry.space_group_name_H-M   'P 1'
#
loop_
_entity.id
_entity.type
_entity.pdbx_description
1 polymer ?
#
loop_
_entity_poly.entity_id
_entity_poly.type
_entity_poly.pdbx_seq_one_letter_code
_entity_poly.pdbx_strand_id
1 'polypeptide(L)'
;MEKKLRVEDYMVRDVVSVSPDYTIEEAMKKLISTEFHGLPVAENGRLVGFITAKELLRAATKPKMKVRQIARRGTITVNPDMDIDDAARVLFRYGLRNVPVVDGKGKIIGIISNIDIVRSHIERATPSKVLMVKTFLESKHKIDIKVKRTVIPIESLRPTQHEIYADELRGRQYEIKRGLVEPIIVVQKRDHYLLIDGHHRVLAARDMGVRQFTAFVLEPSAEIELGMERSAEERGLKTLDDVKILEGLHHPLVEITTKLLKGE
;
A
#
# COMPACT_ATOMS: atom_id res chain seq x y z
N MET A 1 11.14 9.68 -20.61
CA MET A 1 11.80 8.54 -19.96
C MET A 1 11.08 8.33 -18.63
N GLU A 2 10.42 7.19 -18.43
CA GLU A 2 9.88 6.86 -17.12
C GLU A 2 11.02 6.72 -16.11
N LYS A 3 10.87 7.38 -14.96
CA LYS A 3 11.83 7.27 -13.85
C LYS A 3 11.81 5.81 -13.38
N LYS A 4 12.91 5.09 -13.54
CA LYS A 4 13.04 3.74 -12.95
C LYS A 4 12.87 3.82 -11.44
N LEU A 5 11.95 3.05 -10.90
CA LEU A 5 11.71 2.96 -9.46
C LEU A 5 12.77 2.09 -8.82
N ARG A 6 13.30 2.53 -7.70
CA ARG A 6 14.38 1.87 -6.96
C ARG A 6 13.87 1.28 -5.65
N VAL A 7 14.61 0.35 -5.11
CA VAL A 7 14.35 -0.25 -3.78
C VAL A 7 14.22 0.84 -2.72
N GLU A 8 15.06 1.88 -2.74
CA GLU A 8 15.03 2.98 -1.77
C GLU A 8 13.75 3.80 -1.78
N ASP A 9 13.00 3.81 -2.89
CA ASP A 9 11.73 4.53 -3.02
C ASP A 9 10.60 3.83 -2.24
N TYR A 10 10.74 2.51 -1.97
CA TYR A 10 9.68 1.66 -1.38
C TYR A 10 10.10 0.93 -0.10
N MET A 11 11.38 0.83 0.22
CA MET A 11 11.86 0.14 1.40
C MET A 11 11.39 0.82 2.70
N VAL A 12 11.13 0.04 3.72
CA VAL A 12 10.92 0.52 5.09
C VAL A 12 12.28 0.80 5.72
N ARG A 13 12.50 2.02 6.20
CA ARG A 13 13.78 2.47 6.76
C ARG A 13 13.94 2.18 8.25
N ASP A 14 12.82 2.12 8.98
CA ASP A 14 12.82 1.76 10.40
C ASP A 14 12.83 0.23 10.56
N VAL A 15 14.03 -0.33 10.56
CA VAL A 15 14.24 -1.78 10.55
C VAL A 15 14.32 -2.32 11.97
N VAL A 16 13.35 -3.13 12.35
CA VAL A 16 13.42 -3.90 13.59
C VAL A 16 14.39 -5.07 13.40
N SER A 17 15.48 -5.09 14.16
CA SER A 17 16.50 -6.15 14.14
C SER A 17 16.76 -6.70 15.54
N VAL A 18 17.41 -7.86 15.64
CA VAL A 18 17.88 -8.49 16.88
C VAL A 18 19.39 -8.60 16.92
N SER A 19 19.96 -8.55 18.13
CA SER A 19 21.39 -8.82 18.33
C SER A 19 21.69 -10.31 18.22
N PRO A 20 22.85 -10.71 17.69
CA PRO A 20 23.29 -12.12 17.72
C PRO A 20 23.42 -12.66 19.16
N ASP A 21 23.58 -11.77 20.16
CA ASP A 21 23.70 -12.10 21.56
C ASP A 21 22.37 -12.19 22.31
N TYR A 22 21.26 -11.86 21.65
CA TYR A 22 19.94 -12.09 22.22
C TYR A 22 19.71 -13.59 22.47
N THR A 23 18.99 -13.92 23.52
CA THR A 23 18.45 -15.26 23.75
C THR A 23 17.29 -15.51 22.77
N ILE A 24 16.96 -16.79 22.59
CA ILE A 24 15.78 -17.18 21.79
C ILE A 24 14.52 -16.56 22.37
N GLU A 25 14.38 -16.52 23.70
CA GLU A 25 13.23 -15.90 24.37
C GLU A 25 13.11 -14.40 24.06
N GLU A 26 14.22 -13.66 24.14
CA GLU A 26 14.24 -12.21 23.79
C GLU A 26 13.89 -11.97 22.33
N ALA A 27 14.43 -12.79 21.42
CA ALA A 27 14.14 -12.69 20.00
C ALA A 27 12.67 -13.04 19.68
N MET A 28 12.09 -14.03 20.36
CA MET A 28 10.68 -14.38 20.24
C MET A 28 9.78 -13.25 20.72
N LYS A 29 10.05 -12.66 21.90
CA LYS A 29 9.31 -11.52 22.42
C LYS A 29 9.33 -10.35 21.42
N LYS A 30 10.51 -10.07 20.84
CA LYS A 30 10.66 -9.03 19.84
C LYS A 30 9.91 -9.32 18.54
N LEU A 31 9.92 -10.56 18.07
CA LEU A 31 9.19 -10.96 16.88
C LEU A 31 7.67 -10.86 17.08
N ILE A 32 7.16 -11.32 18.25
CA ILE A 32 5.73 -11.28 18.59
C ILE A 32 5.19 -9.85 18.68
N SER A 33 6.04 -8.89 19.10
CA SER A 33 5.66 -7.46 19.14
C SER A 33 5.58 -6.81 17.74
N THR A 34 5.84 -7.58 16.68
CA THR A 34 5.77 -7.13 15.28
C THR A 34 4.86 -8.04 14.48
N GLU A 35 4.44 -7.60 13.30
CA GLU A 35 3.72 -8.44 12.32
C GLU A 35 4.67 -9.17 11.35
N PHE A 36 5.96 -9.19 11.63
CA PHE A 36 6.96 -9.79 10.74
C PHE A 36 7.06 -11.30 10.92
N HIS A 37 7.49 -12.00 9.88
CA HIS A 37 7.73 -13.45 9.91
C HIS A 37 9.18 -13.84 10.22
N GLY A 38 10.04 -12.84 10.42
CA GLY A 38 11.44 -12.98 10.73
C GLY A 38 12.10 -11.62 10.87
N LEU A 39 13.28 -11.60 11.46
CA LEU A 39 14.03 -10.39 11.78
C LEU A 39 15.47 -10.50 11.26
N PRO A 40 16.04 -9.41 10.73
CA PRO A 40 17.47 -9.29 10.51
C PRO A 40 18.23 -9.45 11.86
N VAL A 41 19.35 -10.14 11.81
CA VAL A 41 20.30 -10.21 12.91
C VAL A 41 21.42 -9.23 12.62
N ALA A 42 21.60 -8.24 13.49
CA ALA A 42 22.55 -7.16 13.29
C ALA A 42 23.52 -7.02 14.47
N GLU A 43 24.80 -6.80 14.15
CA GLU A 43 25.84 -6.46 15.12
C GLU A 43 26.45 -5.11 14.71
N ASN A 44 26.38 -4.12 15.62
CA ASN A 44 26.83 -2.74 15.36
C ASN A 44 26.21 -2.14 14.07
N GLY A 45 24.95 -2.45 13.80
CA GLY A 45 24.19 -2.00 12.62
C GLY A 45 24.53 -2.74 11.32
N ARG A 46 25.47 -3.68 11.33
CA ARG A 46 25.79 -4.53 10.18
C ARG A 46 24.99 -5.82 10.21
N LEU A 47 24.54 -6.23 9.05
CA LEU A 47 23.82 -7.50 8.90
C LEU A 47 24.79 -8.67 9.07
N VAL A 48 24.50 -9.56 10.05
CA VAL A 48 25.28 -10.77 10.31
C VAL A 48 24.47 -12.04 10.08
N GLY A 49 23.15 -11.92 9.89
CA GLY A 49 22.28 -13.04 9.61
C GLY A 49 20.82 -12.66 9.55
N PHE A 50 19.95 -13.68 9.47
CA PHE A 50 18.50 -13.55 9.50
C PHE A 50 17.90 -14.67 10.32
N ILE A 51 16.84 -14.40 11.08
CA ILE A 51 16.14 -15.42 11.88
C ILE A 51 14.64 -15.33 11.60
N THR A 52 14.03 -16.47 11.30
CA THR A 52 12.59 -16.60 11.02
C THR A 52 11.83 -17.13 12.22
N ALA A 53 10.50 -16.90 12.24
CA ALA A 53 9.61 -17.50 13.23
C ALA A 53 9.76 -19.03 13.29
N LYS A 54 9.98 -19.71 12.14
CA LYS A 54 10.16 -21.15 12.06
C LYS A 54 11.43 -21.62 12.80
N GLU A 55 12.52 -20.87 12.71
CA GLU A 55 13.76 -21.19 13.43
C GLU A 55 13.62 -20.93 14.92
N LEU A 56 12.98 -19.84 15.31
CA LEU A 56 12.67 -19.56 16.71
C LEU A 56 11.77 -20.63 17.32
N LEU A 57 10.71 -21.07 16.63
CA LEU A 57 9.84 -22.15 17.09
C LEU A 57 10.60 -23.48 17.27
N ARG A 58 11.52 -23.83 16.36
CA ARG A 58 12.36 -25.03 16.51
C ARG A 58 13.27 -24.97 17.72
N ALA A 59 13.68 -23.78 18.13
CA ALA A 59 14.56 -23.56 19.28
C ALA A 59 13.80 -23.20 20.58
N ALA A 60 12.46 -23.17 20.55
CA ALA A 60 11.63 -22.71 21.67
C ALA A 60 11.87 -23.51 22.99
N THR A 61 12.25 -24.78 22.90
CA THR A 61 12.61 -25.61 24.07
C THR A 61 13.96 -25.21 24.70
N LYS A 62 14.73 -24.32 24.06
CA LYS A 62 16.05 -23.86 24.54
C LYS A 62 16.06 -22.33 24.66
N PRO A 63 15.22 -21.72 25.52
CA PRO A 63 14.97 -20.28 25.55
C PRO A 63 16.23 -19.43 25.84
N LYS A 64 17.20 -19.97 26.56
CA LYS A 64 18.49 -19.31 26.90
C LYS A 64 19.56 -19.43 25.82
N MET A 65 19.33 -20.22 24.75
CA MET A 65 20.24 -20.34 23.61
C MET A 65 20.38 -18.97 22.92
N LYS A 66 21.55 -18.66 22.35
CA LYS A 66 21.80 -17.39 21.67
C LYS A 66 21.39 -17.45 20.19
N VAL A 67 20.85 -16.34 19.70
CA VAL A 67 20.43 -16.16 18.29
C VAL A 67 21.56 -16.52 17.31
N ARG A 68 22.81 -16.17 17.61
CA ARG A 68 23.99 -16.50 16.78
C ARG A 68 24.14 -17.99 16.46
N GLN A 69 23.59 -18.87 17.30
CA GLN A 69 23.72 -20.33 17.14
C GLN A 69 22.74 -20.90 16.11
N ILE A 70 21.65 -20.19 15.80
CA ILE A 70 20.60 -20.64 14.89
C ILE A 70 20.30 -19.68 13.73
N ALA A 71 20.76 -18.45 13.82
CA ALA A 71 20.56 -17.48 12.73
C ALA A 71 21.25 -17.96 11.45
N ARG A 72 20.55 -17.80 10.34
CA ARG A 72 21.11 -18.10 9.01
C ARG A 72 22.17 -17.10 8.67
N ARG A 73 23.37 -17.58 8.37
CA ARG A 73 24.46 -16.81 7.77
C ARG A 73 24.29 -16.78 6.25
N GLY A 74 24.92 -15.81 5.57
CA GLY A 74 24.80 -15.70 4.11
C GLY A 74 23.40 -15.27 3.65
N THR A 75 22.80 -14.35 4.39
CA THR A 75 21.49 -13.77 4.08
C THR A 75 21.53 -13.03 2.74
N ILE A 76 20.55 -13.30 1.88
CA ILE A 76 20.34 -12.53 0.64
C ILE A 76 19.97 -11.11 1.00
N THR A 77 20.61 -10.15 0.33
CA THR A 77 20.40 -8.71 0.49
C THR A 77 20.22 -8.05 -0.85
N VAL A 78 19.65 -6.85 -0.85
CA VAL A 78 19.57 -5.98 -2.03
C VAL A 78 20.18 -4.61 -1.72
N ASN A 79 20.56 -3.89 -2.78
CA ASN A 79 21.08 -2.54 -2.67
C ASN A 79 19.95 -1.52 -2.82
N PRO A 80 20.06 -0.33 -2.21
CA PRO A 80 19.04 0.72 -2.32
C PRO A 80 18.82 1.17 -3.77
N ASP A 81 19.86 1.19 -4.58
CA ASP A 81 19.84 1.62 -5.98
C ASP A 81 19.30 0.56 -6.95
N MET A 82 19.05 -0.67 -6.48
CA MET A 82 18.52 -1.75 -7.31
C MET A 82 17.15 -1.39 -7.86
N ASP A 83 16.88 -1.75 -9.13
CA ASP A 83 15.55 -1.63 -9.71
C ASP A 83 14.54 -2.48 -8.92
N ILE A 84 13.33 -1.94 -8.69
CA ILE A 84 12.31 -2.60 -7.90
C ILE A 84 11.86 -3.94 -8.53
N ASP A 85 11.88 -4.05 -9.86
CA ASP A 85 11.53 -5.28 -10.57
C ASP A 85 12.60 -6.35 -10.42
N ASP A 86 13.87 -5.94 -10.29
CA ASP A 86 14.97 -6.86 -10.01
C ASP A 86 14.90 -7.36 -8.57
N ALA A 87 14.58 -6.50 -7.62
CA ALA A 87 14.30 -6.91 -6.24
C ALA A 87 13.11 -7.88 -6.16
N ALA A 88 12.05 -7.64 -6.93
CA ALA A 88 10.92 -8.57 -7.06
C ALA A 88 11.37 -9.96 -7.54
N ARG A 89 12.23 -10.02 -8.57
CA ARG A 89 12.79 -11.28 -9.09
C ARG A 89 13.63 -12.00 -8.03
N VAL A 90 14.40 -11.28 -7.21
CA VAL A 90 15.16 -11.86 -6.09
C VAL A 90 14.21 -12.48 -5.07
N LEU A 91 13.21 -11.72 -4.59
CA LEU A 91 12.22 -12.22 -3.64
C LEU A 91 11.52 -13.48 -4.16
N PHE A 92 11.04 -13.44 -5.40
CA PHE A 92 10.32 -14.54 -6.03
C PHE A 92 11.20 -15.78 -6.24
N ARG A 93 12.40 -15.62 -6.82
CA ARG A 93 13.33 -16.73 -7.14
C ARG A 93 13.77 -17.49 -5.91
N TYR A 94 13.96 -16.81 -4.79
CA TYR A 94 14.40 -17.42 -3.54
C TYR A 94 13.27 -17.71 -2.55
N GLY A 95 12.01 -17.47 -2.94
CA GLY A 95 10.83 -17.71 -2.09
C GLY A 95 10.84 -16.87 -0.80
N LEU A 96 11.38 -15.66 -0.87
CA LEU A 96 11.53 -14.77 0.28
C LEU A 96 10.31 -13.86 0.41
N ARG A 97 9.88 -13.57 1.64
CA ARG A 97 8.81 -12.61 1.94
C ARG A 97 9.32 -11.19 2.12
N ASN A 98 10.55 -11.07 2.58
CA ASN A 98 11.27 -9.82 2.77
C ASN A 98 12.78 -10.03 2.61
N VAL A 99 13.50 -8.95 2.31
CA VAL A 99 14.94 -8.94 2.12
C VAL A 99 15.53 -7.67 2.75
N PRO A 100 16.59 -7.79 3.58
CA PRO A 100 17.30 -6.62 4.09
C PRO A 100 17.94 -5.82 2.95
N VAL A 101 17.86 -4.50 3.07
CA VAL A 101 18.55 -3.55 2.20
C VAL A 101 19.80 -3.07 2.93
N VAL A 102 20.96 -3.23 2.29
CA VAL A 102 22.25 -2.87 2.89
C VAL A 102 22.97 -1.86 2.02
N ASP A 103 23.76 -1.00 2.66
CA ASP A 103 24.69 -0.12 1.97
C ASP A 103 25.97 -0.87 1.51
N GLY A 104 26.87 -0.18 0.78
CA GLY A 104 28.13 -0.73 0.30
C GLY A 104 29.09 -1.20 1.43
N LYS A 105 28.80 -0.91 2.70
CA LYS A 105 29.55 -1.35 3.88
C LYS A 105 28.87 -2.49 4.64
N GLY A 106 27.74 -3.00 4.12
CA GLY A 106 26.95 -4.08 4.76
C GLY A 106 26.11 -3.62 5.95
N LYS A 107 25.92 -2.30 6.13
CA LYS A 107 25.03 -1.75 7.15
C LYS A 107 23.59 -1.84 6.66
N ILE A 108 22.69 -2.28 7.55
CA ILE A 108 21.26 -2.31 7.26
C ILE A 108 20.73 -0.89 7.21
N ILE A 109 20.11 -0.52 6.09
CA ILE A 109 19.50 0.80 5.85
C ILE A 109 18.02 0.72 5.55
N GLY A 110 17.50 -0.49 5.37
CA GLY A 110 16.09 -0.74 5.09
C GLY A 110 15.77 -2.22 5.02
N ILE A 111 14.49 -2.50 4.82
CA ILE A 111 13.96 -3.82 4.49
C ILE A 111 12.90 -3.65 3.42
N ILE A 112 12.84 -4.55 2.44
CA ILE A 112 11.83 -4.57 1.40
C ILE A 112 11.09 -5.91 1.40
N SER A 113 9.79 -5.87 1.21
CA SER A 113 8.89 -7.02 1.27
C SER A 113 8.10 -7.21 -0.03
N ASN A 114 7.45 -8.36 -0.17
CA ASN A 114 6.51 -8.63 -1.27
C ASN A 114 5.39 -7.58 -1.32
N ILE A 115 4.95 -7.06 -0.17
CA ILE A 115 3.91 -6.03 -0.10
C ILE A 115 4.41 -4.72 -0.70
N ASP A 116 5.66 -4.34 -0.45
CA ASP A 116 6.27 -3.14 -1.02
C ASP A 116 6.41 -3.24 -2.54
N ILE A 117 6.72 -4.45 -3.04
CA ILE A 117 6.73 -4.73 -4.49
C ILE A 117 5.32 -4.58 -5.07
N VAL A 118 4.31 -5.19 -4.45
CA VAL A 118 2.90 -5.06 -4.89
C VAL A 118 2.49 -3.59 -4.90
N ARG A 119 2.81 -2.84 -3.84
CA ARG A 119 2.56 -1.40 -3.77
C ARG A 119 3.20 -0.63 -4.92
N SER A 120 4.44 -0.93 -5.28
CA SER A 120 5.12 -0.25 -6.41
C SER A 120 4.39 -0.46 -7.74
N HIS A 121 3.84 -1.67 -7.97
CA HIS A 121 3.07 -1.96 -9.19
C HIS A 121 1.69 -1.30 -9.18
N ILE A 122 1.02 -1.28 -8.04
CA ILE A 122 -0.27 -0.58 -7.86
C ILE A 122 -0.11 0.91 -8.14
N GLU A 123 0.92 1.54 -7.56
CA GLU A 123 1.20 2.97 -7.80
C GLU A 123 1.55 3.26 -9.26
N ARG A 124 2.16 2.33 -9.99
CA ARG A 124 2.41 2.45 -11.44
C ARG A 124 1.13 2.37 -12.28
N ALA A 125 0.15 1.59 -11.87
CA ALA A 125 -1.10 1.45 -12.62
C ALA A 125 -1.93 2.73 -12.63
N THR A 126 -1.80 3.56 -11.59
CA THR A 126 -2.56 4.79 -11.43
C THR A 126 -2.32 5.85 -12.54
N PRO A 127 -1.09 6.10 -13.03
CA PRO A 127 -0.84 7.03 -14.13
C PRO A 127 -1.55 6.67 -15.43
N SER A 128 -1.64 5.39 -15.77
CA SER A 128 -2.36 4.91 -16.96
C SER A 128 -3.86 5.19 -16.87
N LYS A 129 -4.45 4.97 -15.69
CA LYS A 129 -5.86 5.28 -15.41
C LYS A 129 -6.13 6.78 -15.48
N VAL A 130 -5.25 7.59 -14.91
CA VAL A 130 -5.32 9.05 -14.98
C VAL A 130 -5.27 9.53 -16.42
N LEU A 131 -4.33 9.00 -17.22
CA LEU A 131 -4.20 9.35 -18.63
C LEU A 131 -5.46 8.98 -19.42
N MET A 132 -6.03 7.80 -19.16
CA MET A 132 -7.28 7.36 -19.79
C MET A 132 -8.44 8.32 -19.47
N VAL A 133 -8.63 8.67 -18.20
CA VAL A 133 -9.67 9.62 -17.79
C VAL A 133 -9.44 11.00 -18.41
N LYS A 134 -8.21 11.51 -18.37
CA LYS A 134 -7.81 12.78 -19.00
C LYS A 134 -8.18 12.78 -20.48
N THR A 135 -7.68 11.82 -21.27
CA THR A 135 -7.89 11.73 -22.71
C THR A 135 -9.39 11.62 -23.05
N PHE A 136 -10.14 10.85 -22.28
CA PHE A 136 -11.59 10.74 -22.45
C PHE A 136 -12.29 12.09 -22.26
N LEU A 137 -11.97 12.81 -21.18
CA LEU A 137 -12.58 14.11 -20.89
C LEU A 137 -12.18 15.19 -21.91
N GLU A 138 -10.90 15.25 -22.32
CA GLU A 138 -10.41 16.15 -23.35
C GLU A 138 -11.11 15.93 -24.68
N SER A 139 -11.24 14.67 -25.10
CA SER A 139 -11.91 14.31 -26.35
C SER A 139 -13.40 14.66 -26.31
N LYS A 140 -14.08 14.36 -25.19
CA LYS A 140 -15.52 14.57 -25.05
C LYS A 140 -15.89 16.05 -24.97
N HIS A 141 -15.12 16.85 -24.24
CA HIS A 141 -15.43 18.25 -23.97
C HIS A 141 -14.65 19.23 -24.85
N LYS A 142 -13.67 18.74 -25.65
CA LYS A 142 -12.80 19.54 -26.54
C LYS A 142 -12.06 20.65 -25.80
N ILE A 143 -11.46 20.29 -24.67
CA ILE A 143 -10.70 21.18 -23.78
C ILE A 143 -9.37 20.55 -23.42
N ASP A 144 -8.43 21.35 -22.95
CA ASP A 144 -7.18 20.87 -22.38
C ASP A 144 -7.35 20.59 -20.88
N ILE A 145 -6.72 19.54 -20.38
CA ILE A 145 -6.71 19.18 -18.96
C ILE A 145 -5.27 19.04 -18.47
N LYS A 146 -4.92 19.82 -17.45
CA LYS A 146 -3.66 19.64 -16.72
C LYS A 146 -3.84 18.59 -15.63
N VAL A 147 -2.79 17.82 -15.36
CA VAL A 147 -2.78 16.84 -14.27
C VAL A 147 -1.72 17.20 -13.25
N LYS A 148 -2.11 17.28 -12.00
CA LYS A 148 -1.23 17.58 -10.87
C LYS A 148 -1.41 16.54 -9.78
N ARG A 149 -0.30 15.99 -9.26
CA ARG A 149 -0.33 15.14 -8.06
C ARG A 149 -0.11 16.03 -6.84
N THR A 150 -1.07 16.06 -5.93
CA THR A 150 -1.02 16.89 -4.71
C THR A 150 -1.82 16.26 -3.57
N VAL A 151 -1.70 16.83 -2.39
CA VAL A 151 -2.51 16.45 -1.21
C VAL A 151 -3.68 17.42 -1.11
N ILE A 152 -4.88 16.89 -0.94
CA ILE A 152 -6.12 17.68 -0.83
C ILE A 152 -6.89 17.33 0.44
N PRO A 153 -7.69 18.27 1.01
CA PRO A 153 -8.56 17.99 2.13
C PRO A 153 -9.70 17.03 1.73
N ILE A 154 -9.96 16.03 2.57
CA ILE A 154 -11.07 15.07 2.31
C ILE A 154 -12.43 15.78 2.34
N GLU A 155 -12.59 16.80 3.16
CA GLU A 155 -13.83 17.58 3.30
C GLU A 155 -14.20 18.39 2.04
N SER A 156 -13.21 18.64 1.15
CA SER A 156 -13.44 19.35 -0.12
C SER A 156 -13.93 18.41 -1.25
N LEU A 157 -14.09 17.13 -0.96
CA LEU A 157 -14.52 16.14 -1.95
C LEU A 157 -16.04 16.03 -2.04
N ARG A 158 -16.55 16.04 -3.27
CA ARG A 158 -17.93 15.64 -3.59
C ARG A 158 -17.93 14.26 -4.25
N PRO A 159 -18.67 13.28 -3.70
CA PRO A 159 -18.71 11.93 -4.26
C PRO A 159 -19.57 11.87 -5.52
N THR A 160 -19.27 10.91 -6.40
CA THR A 160 -20.08 10.59 -7.58
C THR A 160 -20.75 9.21 -7.47
N GLN A 161 -20.40 8.43 -6.46
CA GLN A 161 -20.96 7.13 -6.17
C GLN A 161 -21.82 7.22 -4.89
N HIS A 162 -23.07 6.75 -4.96
CA HIS A 162 -24.04 6.92 -3.88
C HIS A 162 -24.08 5.74 -2.89
N GLU A 163 -23.58 4.58 -3.28
CA GLU A 163 -23.55 3.37 -2.45
C GLU A 163 -22.19 2.69 -2.51
N ILE A 164 -21.74 2.16 -1.38
CA ILE A 164 -20.52 1.35 -1.26
C ILE A 164 -20.78 0.14 -0.35
N TYR A 165 -19.99 -0.91 -0.50
CA TYR A 165 -20.07 -2.11 0.30
C TYR A 165 -19.19 -2.04 1.55
N ALA A 166 -19.73 -2.45 2.71
CA ALA A 166 -19.02 -2.40 3.99
C ALA A 166 -17.79 -3.34 4.04
N ASP A 167 -17.81 -4.46 3.34
CA ASP A 167 -16.69 -5.39 3.25
C ASP A 167 -15.52 -4.79 2.46
N GLU A 168 -15.77 -4.10 1.35
CA GLU A 168 -14.74 -3.37 0.62
C GLU A 168 -14.14 -2.23 1.46
N LEU A 169 -14.96 -1.53 2.24
CA LEU A 169 -14.51 -0.48 3.15
C LEU A 169 -13.49 -1.04 4.17
N ARG A 170 -13.81 -2.19 4.79
CA ARG A 170 -12.89 -2.87 5.73
C ARG A 170 -11.59 -3.30 5.05
N GLY A 171 -11.66 -3.79 3.82
CA GLY A 171 -10.49 -4.13 3.02
C GLY A 171 -9.58 -2.91 2.80
N ARG A 172 -10.16 -1.74 2.47
CA ARG A 172 -9.40 -0.50 2.29
C ARG A 172 -8.81 0.04 3.60
N GLN A 173 -9.50 -0.10 4.73
CA GLN A 173 -8.95 0.25 6.05
C GLN A 173 -7.70 -0.59 6.37
N TYR A 174 -7.72 -1.89 6.04
CA TYR A 174 -6.56 -2.76 6.20
C TYR A 174 -5.38 -2.32 5.32
N GLU A 175 -5.62 -1.99 4.05
CA GLU A 175 -4.61 -1.47 3.12
C GLU A 175 -4.00 -0.16 3.63
N ILE A 176 -4.83 0.79 4.09
CA ILE A 176 -4.38 2.08 4.64
C ILE A 176 -3.47 1.87 5.85
N LYS A 177 -3.84 1.00 6.80
CA LYS A 177 -3.01 0.67 7.97
C LYS A 177 -1.62 0.14 7.59
N ARG A 178 -1.50 -0.46 6.41
CA ARG A 178 -0.23 -0.99 5.88
C ARG A 178 0.50 -0.05 4.93
N GLY A 179 0.01 1.18 4.79
CA GLY A 179 0.60 2.17 3.89
C GLY A 179 0.39 1.85 2.40
N LEU A 180 -0.51 0.93 2.06
CA LEU A 180 -0.88 0.56 0.69
C LEU A 180 -1.97 1.51 0.19
N VAL A 181 -1.63 2.77 -0.03
CA VAL A 181 -2.61 3.81 -0.39
C VAL A 181 -2.33 4.33 -1.79
N GLU A 182 -3.20 3.97 -2.73
CA GLU A 182 -3.19 4.58 -4.06
C GLU A 182 -3.77 6.00 -4.00
N PRO A 183 -3.20 6.95 -4.75
CA PRO A 183 -3.82 8.25 -4.95
C PRO A 183 -5.22 8.11 -5.55
N ILE A 184 -6.11 9.02 -5.20
CA ILE A 184 -7.45 9.13 -5.79
C ILE A 184 -7.39 9.98 -7.06
N ILE A 185 -8.46 9.93 -7.88
CA ILE A 185 -8.59 10.75 -9.08
C ILE A 185 -9.76 11.69 -8.88
N VAL A 186 -9.50 12.98 -9.03
CA VAL A 186 -10.51 14.04 -8.89
C VAL A 186 -10.47 15.02 -10.05
N VAL A 187 -11.60 15.65 -10.33
CA VAL A 187 -11.69 16.81 -11.23
C VAL A 187 -11.87 18.06 -10.39
N GLN A 188 -11.02 19.05 -10.62
CA GLN A 188 -11.14 20.35 -9.95
C GLN A 188 -12.35 21.12 -10.46
N LYS A 189 -13.15 21.59 -9.52
CA LYS A 189 -14.26 22.52 -9.72
C LYS A 189 -13.93 23.86 -9.07
N ARG A 190 -14.82 24.85 -9.14
CA ARG A 190 -14.58 26.19 -8.57
C ARG A 190 -14.39 26.17 -7.06
N ASP A 191 -15.20 25.40 -6.34
CA ASP A 191 -15.30 25.39 -4.88
C ASP A 191 -15.04 24.03 -4.24
N HIS A 192 -14.86 22.94 -5.04
CA HIS A 192 -14.69 21.59 -4.57
C HIS A 192 -13.90 20.73 -5.55
N TYR A 193 -13.62 19.49 -5.14
CA TYR A 193 -13.07 18.44 -6.00
C TYR A 193 -14.12 17.35 -6.20
N LEU A 194 -14.48 17.08 -7.47
CA LEU A 194 -15.36 15.99 -7.81
C LEU A 194 -14.59 14.66 -7.82
N LEU A 195 -14.96 13.73 -6.97
CA LEU A 195 -14.31 12.44 -6.83
C LEU A 195 -14.72 11.49 -7.96
N ILE A 196 -13.76 11.13 -8.83
CA ILE A 196 -13.98 10.26 -9.99
C ILE A 196 -13.64 8.80 -9.64
N ASP A 197 -12.54 8.60 -8.89
CA ASP A 197 -12.10 7.26 -8.48
C ASP A 197 -11.54 7.28 -7.06
N GLY A 198 -11.85 6.24 -6.29
CA GLY A 198 -11.34 6.04 -4.94
C GLY A 198 -12.32 6.30 -3.81
N HIS A 199 -13.64 6.23 -4.05
CA HIS A 199 -14.68 6.44 -3.05
C HIS A 199 -14.47 5.59 -1.78
N HIS A 200 -14.26 4.26 -1.93
CA HIS A 200 -13.99 3.35 -0.81
C HIS A 200 -12.74 3.75 -0.02
N ARG A 201 -11.67 4.18 -0.71
CA ARG A 201 -10.41 4.60 -0.08
C ARG A 201 -10.58 5.85 0.76
N VAL A 202 -11.26 6.85 0.22
CA VAL A 202 -11.51 8.12 0.92
C VAL A 202 -12.40 7.91 2.14
N LEU A 203 -13.48 7.14 2.00
CA LEU A 203 -14.39 6.85 3.11
C LEU A 203 -13.69 6.05 4.21
N ALA A 204 -12.91 5.02 3.84
CA ALA A 204 -12.09 4.27 4.79
C ALA A 204 -11.08 5.16 5.52
N ALA A 205 -10.42 6.08 4.81
CA ALA A 205 -9.46 7.02 5.39
C ALA A 205 -10.13 8.00 6.35
N ARG A 206 -11.29 8.56 5.96
CA ARG A 206 -12.08 9.45 6.80
C ARG A 206 -12.51 8.78 8.11
N ASP A 207 -13.02 7.54 8.04
CA ASP A 207 -13.42 6.76 9.22
C ASP A 207 -12.25 6.47 10.16
N MET A 208 -11.03 6.47 9.63
CA MET A 208 -9.78 6.35 10.41
C MET A 208 -9.23 7.69 10.91
N GLY A 209 -9.95 8.80 10.71
CA GLY A 209 -9.55 10.14 11.15
C GLY A 209 -8.53 10.83 10.24
N VAL A 210 -8.27 10.31 9.05
CA VAL A 210 -7.41 10.97 8.05
C VAL A 210 -8.16 12.16 7.47
N ARG A 211 -7.52 13.33 7.45
CA ARG A 211 -8.13 14.58 6.97
C ARG A 211 -7.67 15.00 5.58
N GLN A 212 -6.58 14.44 5.10
CA GLN A 212 -5.98 14.79 3.81
C GLN A 212 -5.66 13.53 3.02
N PHE A 213 -5.76 13.61 1.70
CA PHE A 213 -5.49 12.48 0.83
C PHE A 213 -4.68 12.88 -0.40
N THR A 214 -3.77 12.02 -0.85
CA THR A 214 -3.03 12.24 -2.10
C THR A 214 -3.96 12.00 -3.29
N ALA A 215 -4.01 12.97 -4.21
CA ALA A 215 -4.87 12.92 -5.39
C ALA A 215 -4.11 13.25 -6.67
N PHE A 216 -4.54 12.67 -7.77
CA PHE A 216 -4.34 13.21 -9.10
C PHE A 216 -5.51 14.14 -9.40
N VAL A 217 -5.21 15.44 -9.43
CA VAL A 217 -6.17 16.50 -9.73
C VAL A 217 -6.13 16.79 -11.23
N LEU A 218 -7.25 16.57 -11.90
CA LEU A 218 -7.48 16.98 -13.27
C LEU A 218 -8.02 18.40 -13.26
N GLU A 219 -7.26 19.34 -13.82
CA GLU A 219 -7.58 20.78 -13.88
C GLU A 219 -8.03 21.12 -15.31
N PRO A 220 -9.35 21.17 -15.60
CA PRO A 220 -9.86 21.55 -16.93
C PRO A 220 -9.57 23.02 -17.24
N SER A 221 -9.27 23.35 -18.52
CA SER A 221 -9.05 24.73 -18.98
C SER A 221 -10.34 25.56 -19.04
N ALA A 222 -11.49 24.92 -18.99
CA ALA A 222 -12.82 25.52 -18.92
C ALA A 222 -13.73 24.69 -18.01
N GLU A 223 -14.81 25.29 -17.53
CA GLU A 223 -15.80 24.60 -16.74
C GLU A 223 -16.50 23.53 -17.58
N ILE A 224 -16.58 22.31 -17.05
CA ILE A 224 -17.23 21.18 -17.68
C ILE A 224 -18.26 20.57 -16.74
N GLU A 225 -19.37 20.13 -17.30
CA GLU A 225 -20.37 19.35 -16.56
C GLU A 225 -20.17 17.86 -16.89
N LEU A 226 -20.07 17.03 -15.87
CA LEU A 226 -19.92 15.59 -16.03
C LEU A 226 -21.25 14.88 -15.78
N GLY A 227 -21.58 13.88 -16.62
CA GLY A 227 -22.82 13.11 -16.44
C GLY A 227 -22.94 12.44 -15.07
N MET A 228 -21.81 11.98 -14.51
CA MET A 228 -21.77 11.42 -13.15
C MET A 228 -22.00 12.48 -12.06
N GLU A 229 -21.61 13.73 -12.29
CA GLU A 229 -21.86 14.87 -11.41
C GLU A 229 -23.36 15.16 -11.34
N ARG A 230 -24.01 15.30 -12.51
CA ARG A 230 -25.47 15.48 -12.60
C ARG A 230 -26.23 14.35 -11.91
N SER A 231 -25.86 13.09 -12.17
CA SER A 231 -26.49 11.94 -11.50
C SER A 231 -26.30 11.94 -9.98
N ALA A 232 -25.15 12.43 -9.50
CA ALA A 232 -24.89 12.59 -8.08
C ALA A 232 -25.76 13.71 -7.45
N GLU A 233 -25.87 14.84 -8.14
CA GLU A 233 -26.70 15.96 -7.70
C GLU A 233 -28.20 15.60 -7.67
N GLU A 234 -28.71 14.90 -8.69
CA GLU A 234 -30.08 14.37 -8.71
C GLU A 234 -30.39 13.42 -7.55
N ARG A 235 -29.38 12.75 -7.01
CA ARG A 235 -29.46 11.87 -5.84
C ARG A 235 -29.15 12.58 -4.52
N GLY A 236 -28.90 13.88 -4.54
CA GLY A 236 -28.63 14.69 -3.36
C GLY A 236 -27.23 14.52 -2.75
N LEU A 237 -26.28 13.94 -3.49
CA LEU A 237 -24.89 13.76 -3.03
C LEU A 237 -24.14 15.09 -3.02
N LYS A 238 -23.88 15.64 -1.85
CA LYS A 238 -23.12 16.89 -1.66
C LYS A 238 -21.81 16.68 -0.93
N THR A 239 -21.80 15.73 -0.01
CA THR A 239 -20.67 15.40 0.87
C THR A 239 -20.45 13.89 0.92
N LEU A 240 -19.33 13.47 1.49
CA LEU A 240 -19.06 12.05 1.70
C LEU A 240 -20.01 11.40 2.71
N ASP A 241 -20.73 12.18 3.52
CA ASP A 241 -21.73 11.67 4.47
C ASP A 241 -23.02 11.21 3.80
N ASP A 242 -23.26 11.70 2.58
CA ASP A 242 -24.43 11.31 1.78
C ASP A 242 -24.25 9.93 1.10
N VAL A 243 -23.04 9.35 1.18
CA VAL A 243 -22.76 8.02 0.62
C VAL A 243 -23.29 6.94 1.54
N LYS A 244 -24.18 6.11 1.02
CA LYS A 244 -24.79 5.01 1.75
C LYS A 244 -23.85 3.81 1.84
N ILE A 245 -23.62 3.30 3.05
CA ILE A 245 -22.86 2.08 3.27
C ILE A 245 -23.83 0.90 3.34
N LEU A 246 -23.66 -0.07 2.44
CA LEU A 246 -24.48 -1.27 2.38
C LEU A 246 -23.88 -2.34 3.31
N GLU A 247 -24.58 -2.60 4.41
CA GLU A 247 -24.23 -3.62 5.39
C GLU A 247 -24.83 -4.98 5.00
N GLY A 248 -24.12 -6.07 5.33
CA GLY A 248 -24.61 -7.45 5.14
C GLY A 248 -24.64 -7.95 3.69
N LEU A 249 -24.28 -7.13 2.72
CA LEU A 249 -24.07 -7.54 1.33
C LEU A 249 -22.58 -7.71 1.09
N HIS A 250 -22.18 -8.85 0.54
CA HIS A 250 -20.82 -9.09 0.07
C HIS A 250 -20.72 -8.71 -1.41
N HIS A 251 -19.55 -8.22 -1.79
CA HIS A 251 -19.27 -8.00 -3.20
C HIS A 251 -19.48 -9.32 -3.97
N PRO A 252 -20.13 -9.33 -5.15
CA PRO A 252 -20.43 -10.55 -5.90
C PRO A 252 -19.23 -11.47 -6.14
N LEU A 253 -18.04 -10.90 -6.32
CA LEU A 253 -16.78 -11.67 -6.45
C LEU A 253 -16.41 -12.44 -5.17
N VAL A 254 -16.70 -11.91 -3.98
CA VAL A 254 -16.43 -12.59 -2.71
C VAL A 254 -17.35 -13.79 -2.52
N GLU A 255 -18.62 -13.67 -2.88
CA GLU A 255 -19.56 -14.80 -2.86
C GLU A 255 -19.13 -15.92 -3.82
N ILE A 256 -18.75 -15.58 -5.04
CA ILE A 256 -18.25 -16.56 -6.03
C ILE A 256 -17.02 -17.28 -5.51
N THR A 257 -16.04 -16.54 -4.94
CA THR A 257 -14.83 -17.11 -4.38
C THR A 257 -15.13 -18.05 -3.20
N THR A 258 -16.04 -17.65 -2.31
CA THR A 258 -16.44 -18.47 -1.16
C THR A 258 -17.13 -19.77 -1.59
N LYS A 259 -17.99 -19.73 -2.61
CA LYS A 259 -18.65 -20.92 -3.19
C LYS A 259 -17.66 -21.87 -3.81
N LEU A 260 -16.68 -21.37 -4.56
CA LEU A 260 -15.61 -22.18 -5.17
C LEU A 260 -14.75 -22.90 -4.12
N LEU A 261 -14.43 -22.25 -2.99
CA LEU A 261 -13.64 -22.83 -1.91
C LEU A 261 -14.40 -23.87 -1.10
N LYS A 262 -15.74 -23.82 -1.04
CA LYS A 262 -16.58 -24.78 -0.32
C LYS A 262 -16.90 -26.03 -1.12
N GLY A 263 -16.54 -26.10 -2.41
CA GLY A 263 -16.74 -27.29 -3.24
C GLY A 263 -18.22 -27.67 -3.45
N GLU A 264 -19.14 -26.68 -3.43
CA GLU A 264 -20.56 -26.81 -3.76
C GLU A 264 -20.82 -26.65 -5.26
#